data_4de6c247db8d5b3bd4627ed5313556e5
#
_entry.id   4de6c247db8d5b3bd4627ed5313556e5
#
_cell.length_a   1.000
_cell.length_b   1.000
_cell.length_c   1.000
_cell.angle_alpha   90.00
_cell.angle_beta   90.00
_cell.angle_gamma   90.00
#
_symmetry.space_group_name_H-M   'P 1'
#
loop_
_entity.id
_entity.type
_entity.pdbx_description
1 polymer ?
#
loop_
_entity_poly.entity_id
_entity_poly.type
_entity_poly.pdbx_seq_one_letter_code
_entity_poly.pdbx_strand_id
1 'polypeptide(L)'
;MYKRKNLLSIAAIIILLIAMFVIPQVQKRNYRKSLHYEEVIITRGDSLWKIGLEKCPDKMDIRDWIYDVNEHNSIDTTVYPGMSLEVLTDD
;
A
#
# COMPACT_ATOMS: atom_id res chain seq x y z
N MET A 1 -50.27 4.13 -6.95
CA MET A 1 -49.40 4.90 -7.86
C MET A 1 -48.34 5.68 -7.14
N TYR A 2 -48.73 6.37 -6.13
CA TYR A 2 -47.82 7.19 -5.32
C TYR A 2 -46.76 6.35 -4.59
N LYS A 3 -47.08 5.11 -4.18
CA LYS A 3 -46.11 4.18 -3.57
C LYS A 3 -45.04 3.71 -4.52
N ARG A 4 -45.30 3.62 -5.83
CA ARG A 4 -44.29 3.21 -6.84
C ARG A 4 -43.20 4.28 -7.01
N LYS A 5 -43.59 5.57 -7.03
CA LYS A 5 -42.60 6.65 -7.14
C LYS A 5 -41.66 6.68 -5.95
N ASN A 6 -42.19 6.45 -4.75
CA ASN A 6 -41.39 6.43 -3.53
C ASN A 6 -40.39 5.23 -3.51
N LEU A 7 -40.83 4.06 -4.01
CA LEU A 7 -39.99 2.87 -4.08
C LEU A 7 -38.83 3.07 -5.04
N LEU A 8 -39.08 3.68 -6.21
CA LEU A 8 -38.02 3.96 -7.19
C LEU A 8 -37.01 4.98 -6.66
N SER A 9 -37.48 6.02 -5.95
CA SER A 9 -36.61 7.01 -5.34
C SER A 9 -35.75 6.41 -4.24
N ILE A 10 -36.32 5.55 -3.40
CA ILE A 10 -35.58 4.86 -2.34
C ILE A 10 -34.54 3.92 -2.93
N ALA A 11 -34.89 3.17 -3.98
CA ALA A 11 -33.96 2.27 -4.66
C ALA A 11 -32.79 3.04 -5.27
N ALA A 12 -33.04 4.18 -5.90
CA ALA A 12 -31.98 5.02 -6.47
C ALA A 12 -31.02 5.54 -5.39
N ILE A 13 -31.54 5.97 -4.24
CA ILE A 13 -30.72 6.45 -3.12
C ILE A 13 -29.85 5.32 -2.57
N ILE A 14 -30.40 4.12 -2.41
CA ILE A 14 -29.66 2.96 -1.93
C ILE A 14 -28.53 2.60 -2.88
N ILE A 15 -28.78 2.60 -4.19
CA ILE A 15 -27.76 2.33 -5.21
C ILE A 15 -26.64 3.35 -5.15
N LEU A 16 -26.96 4.63 -5.00
CA LEU A 16 -25.96 5.71 -4.86
C LEU A 16 -25.09 5.51 -3.61
N LEU A 17 -25.70 5.17 -2.48
CA LEU A 17 -24.98 4.94 -1.23
C LEU A 17 -24.02 3.76 -1.35
N ILE A 18 -24.45 2.67 -1.98
CA ILE A 18 -23.63 1.50 -2.23
C ILE A 18 -22.45 1.87 -3.14
N ALA A 19 -22.69 2.62 -4.21
CA ALA A 19 -21.64 3.05 -5.13
C ALA A 19 -20.58 3.89 -4.42
N MET A 20 -21.00 4.84 -3.58
CA MET A 20 -20.08 5.68 -2.80
C MET A 20 -19.24 4.87 -1.81
N PHE A 21 -19.77 3.77 -1.28
CA PHE A 21 -19.07 2.92 -0.34
C PHE A 21 -18.07 1.98 -1.04
N VAL A 22 -18.42 1.47 -2.23
CA VAL A 22 -17.59 0.48 -2.96
C VAL A 22 -16.41 1.13 -3.67
N ILE A 23 -16.59 2.31 -4.26
CA ILE A 23 -15.54 3.01 -5.02
C ILE A 23 -14.23 3.20 -4.22
N PRO A 24 -14.25 3.70 -2.96
CA PRO A 24 -13.02 3.83 -2.18
C PRO A 24 -12.30 2.52 -1.93
N GLN A 25 -13.04 1.42 -1.75
CA GLN A 25 -12.44 0.09 -1.56
C GLN A 25 -11.73 -0.40 -2.81
N VAL A 26 -12.30 -0.16 -3.99
CA VAL A 26 -11.69 -0.52 -5.27
C VAL A 26 -10.38 0.24 -5.47
N GLN A 27 -10.34 1.53 -5.18
CA GLN A 27 -9.13 2.34 -5.27
C GLN A 27 -8.03 1.84 -4.35
N LYS A 28 -8.35 1.45 -3.12
CA LYS A 28 -7.39 0.87 -2.18
C LYS A 28 -6.82 -0.45 -2.70
N ARG A 29 -7.64 -1.29 -3.31
CA ARG A 29 -7.20 -2.54 -3.92
C ARG A 29 -6.22 -2.30 -5.07
N ASN A 30 -6.52 -1.34 -5.92
CA ASN A 30 -5.65 -0.99 -7.05
C ASN A 30 -4.30 -0.48 -6.58
N TYR A 31 -4.26 0.36 -5.53
CA TYR A 31 -3.02 0.82 -4.93
C TYR A 31 -2.18 -0.34 -4.40
N ARG A 32 -2.80 -1.26 -3.65
CA ARG A 32 -2.10 -2.43 -3.10
C ARG A 32 -1.54 -3.35 -4.19
N LYS A 33 -2.21 -3.46 -5.33
CA LYS A 33 -1.74 -4.28 -6.45
C LYS A 33 -0.48 -3.73 -7.10
N SER A 34 -0.23 -2.43 -7.02
CA SER A 34 0.99 -1.82 -7.56
C SER A 34 2.21 -2.05 -6.67
N LEU A 35 2.01 -2.44 -5.40
CA LEU A 35 3.11 -2.71 -4.48
C LEU A 35 3.73 -4.08 -4.78
N HIS A 36 5.04 -4.14 -4.78
CA HIS A 36 5.78 -5.39 -4.98
C HIS A 36 7.11 -5.31 -4.24
N TYR A 37 7.78 -6.47 -4.08
CA TYR A 37 9.08 -6.55 -3.46
C TYR A 37 10.16 -6.56 -4.53
N GLU A 38 11.23 -5.79 -4.31
CA GLU A 38 12.38 -5.71 -5.19
C GLU A 38 13.63 -6.11 -4.41
N GLU A 39 14.49 -6.90 -5.03
CA GLU A 39 15.76 -7.28 -4.43
C GLU A 39 16.75 -6.12 -4.49
N VAL A 40 17.34 -5.78 -3.35
CA VAL A 40 18.35 -4.73 -3.23
C VAL A 40 19.59 -5.31 -2.57
N ILE A 41 20.75 -5.04 -3.15
CA ILE A 41 22.03 -5.43 -2.57
C ILE A 41 22.58 -4.25 -1.79
N ILE A 42 22.89 -4.47 -0.51
CA ILE A 42 23.44 -3.43 0.36
C ILE A 42 24.89 -3.15 -0.05
N THR A 43 25.18 -1.88 -0.23
CA THR A 43 26.54 -1.41 -0.52
C THR A 43 27.10 -0.65 0.67
N ARG A 44 28.40 -0.40 0.64
CA ARG A 44 29.08 0.29 1.73
C ARG A 44 28.51 1.68 1.94
N GLY A 45 28.10 1.99 3.18
CA GLY A 45 27.50 3.26 3.53
C GLY A 45 25.99 3.31 3.43
N ASP A 46 25.34 2.23 2.98
CA ASP A 46 23.89 2.16 2.92
C ASP A 46 23.28 1.90 4.30
N SER A 47 22.04 2.38 4.47
CA SER A 47 21.20 2.10 5.64
C SER A 47 19.78 1.89 5.17
N LEU A 48 18.94 1.29 6.01
CA LEU A 48 17.52 1.11 5.67
C LEU A 48 16.83 2.46 5.46
N TRP A 49 17.18 3.47 6.25
CA TRP A 49 16.63 4.82 6.07
C TRP A 49 16.96 5.38 4.70
N LYS A 50 18.22 5.29 4.30
CA LYS A 50 18.68 5.78 3.00
C LYS A 50 18.01 5.06 1.84
N ILE A 51 17.92 3.73 1.93
CA ILE A 51 17.21 2.91 0.92
C ILE A 51 15.72 3.28 0.89
N GLY A 52 15.13 3.51 2.07
CA GLY A 52 13.73 3.89 2.17
C GLY A 52 13.42 5.24 1.51
N LEU A 53 14.33 6.20 1.56
CA LEU A 53 14.14 7.47 0.88
C LEU A 53 14.00 7.29 -0.63
N GLU A 54 14.59 6.25 -1.20
CA GLU A 54 14.51 5.95 -2.63
C GLU A 54 13.35 5.01 -2.98
N LYS A 55 13.07 4.03 -2.14
CA LYS A 55 12.19 2.89 -2.47
C LYS A 55 10.84 2.93 -1.79
N CYS A 56 10.68 3.65 -0.66
CA CYS A 56 9.42 3.69 0.07
C CYS A 56 8.30 4.25 -0.82
N PRO A 57 7.15 3.57 -0.91
CA PRO A 57 6.00 4.10 -1.65
C PRO A 57 5.57 5.47 -1.11
N ASP A 58 5.14 6.36 -2.01
CA ASP A 58 4.80 7.75 -1.65
C ASP A 58 3.72 7.87 -0.59
N LYS A 59 2.77 6.92 -0.55
CA LYS A 59 1.66 6.95 0.40
C LYS A 59 1.96 6.22 1.70
N MET A 60 3.17 5.70 1.87
CA MET A 60 3.58 4.96 3.04
C MET A 60 4.57 5.77 3.88
N ASP A 61 4.42 5.73 5.21
CA ASP A 61 5.40 6.29 6.12
C ASP A 61 6.67 5.44 6.09
N ILE A 62 7.84 6.09 6.05
CA ILE A 62 9.11 5.39 5.97
C ILE A 62 9.36 4.49 7.19
N ARG A 63 8.83 4.82 8.36
CA ARG A 63 8.94 3.99 9.56
C ARG A 63 8.18 2.69 9.40
N ASP A 64 6.98 2.75 8.83
CA ASP A 64 6.17 1.57 8.51
C ASP A 64 6.86 0.72 7.45
N TRP A 65 7.49 1.36 6.47
CA TRP A 65 8.27 0.69 5.44
C TRP A 65 9.46 -0.07 6.05
N ILE A 66 10.20 0.57 6.97
CA ILE A 66 11.34 -0.07 7.65
C ILE A 66 10.87 -1.28 8.47
N TYR A 67 9.73 -1.15 9.17
CA TYR A 67 9.13 -2.25 9.90
C TYR A 67 8.80 -3.42 8.97
N ASP A 68 8.20 -3.13 7.82
CA ASP A 68 7.87 -4.15 6.83
C ASP A 68 9.11 -4.86 6.29
N VAL A 69 10.17 -4.11 5.98
CA VAL A 69 11.43 -4.68 5.51
C VAL A 69 12.04 -5.61 6.55
N ASN A 70 12.06 -5.18 7.81
CA ASN A 70 12.58 -6.00 8.91
C ASN A 70 11.79 -7.30 9.06
N GLU A 71 10.46 -7.23 9.05
CA GLU A 71 9.60 -8.40 9.17
C GLU A 71 9.74 -9.34 7.98
N HIS A 72 9.72 -8.79 6.77
CA HIS A 72 9.79 -9.58 5.54
C HIS A 72 11.13 -10.33 5.40
N ASN A 73 12.22 -9.69 5.81
CA ASN A 73 13.57 -10.27 5.68
C ASN A 73 14.07 -10.92 6.98
N SER A 74 13.28 -10.90 8.04
CA SER A 74 13.63 -11.46 9.36
C SER A 74 14.93 -10.84 9.92
N ILE A 75 15.04 -9.51 9.85
CA ILE A 75 16.19 -8.75 10.37
C ILE A 75 15.71 -7.73 11.42
N ASP A 76 16.67 -7.11 12.11
CA ASP A 76 16.43 -6.13 13.17
C ASP A 76 17.01 -4.74 12.84
N THR A 77 16.91 -4.31 11.59
CA THR A 77 17.43 -3.04 11.07
C THR A 77 18.94 -3.07 10.79
N THR A 78 19.68 -4.03 11.29
CA THR A 78 21.13 -4.16 11.05
C THR A 78 21.39 -4.65 9.62
N VAL A 79 22.09 -3.84 8.85
CA VAL A 79 22.48 -4.20 7.47
C VAL A 79 23.99 -4.07 7.30
N TYR A 80 24.55 -4.85 6.39
CA TYR A 80 25.97 -4.86 6.10
C TYR A 80 26.21 -4.99 4.58
N PRO A 81 27.34 -4.51 4.07
CA PRO A 81 27.64 -4.58 2.62
C PRO A 81 27.60 -6.02 2.10
N GLY A 82 26.99 -6.20 0.93
CA GLY A 82 26.83 -7.52 0.30
C GLY A 82 25.55 -8.25 0.71
N MET A 83 24.82 -7.75 1.71
CA MET A 83 23.55 -8.32 2.14
C MET A 83 22.48 -8.10 1.08
N SER A 84 21.67 -9.11 0.81
CA SER A 84 20.54 -9.03 -0.11
C SER A 84 19.25 -8.89 0.68
N LEU A 85 18.43 -7.90 0.35
CA LEU A 85 17.15 -7.65 0.97
C LEU A 85 16.05 -7.54 -0.08
N GLU A 86 14.85 -7.99 0.27
CA GLU A 86 13.65 -7.71 -0.51
C GLU A 86 12.91 -6.55 0.14
N VAL A 87 12.74 -5.46 -0.59
CA VAL A 87 12.11 -4.24 -0.09
C VAL A 87 10.84 -3.92 -0.85
N LEU A 88 9.85 -3.43 -0.12
CA LEU A 88 8.57 -3.05 -0.69
C LEU A 88 8.72 -1.74 -1.48
N THR A 89 8.21 -1.71 -2.70
CA THR A 89 8.25 -0.53 -3.56
C THR A 89 7.04 -0.52 -4.50
N ASP A 90 6.74 0.65 -5.05
CA ASP A 90 5.67 0.83 -6.04
C ASP A 90 6.21 1.24 -7.43
N ASP A 91 7.50 1.17 -7.63
CA ASP A 91 8.14 1.51 -8.92
C ASP A 91 7.82 0.52 -10.05
#